data_69ad575c5ef0c61eb0ddf86c7f48c531
#
_entry.id   69ad575c5ef0c61eb0ddf86c7f48c531
#
_cell.length_a   1.000
_cell.length_b   1.000
_cell.length_c   1.000
_cell.angle_alpha   90.00
_cell.angle_beta   90.00
_cell.angle_gamma   90.00
#
_symmetry.space_group_name_H-M   'P 1'
#
loop_
_entity.id
_entity.type
_entity.pdbx_description
1 polymer ?
#
loop_
_entity_poly.entity_id
_entity_poly.type
_entity_poly.pdbx_seq_one_letter_code
_entity_poly.pdbx_strand_id
1 'polypeptide(L)'
;MNTDAPWPSLSQARARVLGIQAKLHRWSTGDTTARFDDLFNLVVDPAFLVMAWERVAGNRGARTAGVDRVTARAITAEGPAAVTAFLTDLREQVKSGTFAPAPVRQRLIPKSPGKYRRLGIPTVTDRVVQ
;
A
#
# COMPACT_ATOMS: atom_id res chain seq x y z
N MET A 1 16.43 -2.11 -11.25
CA MET A 1 15.96 -3.26 -10.47
C MET A 1 15.40 -4.33 -11.41
N ASN A 2 15.80 -5.57 -11.22
CA ASN A 2 15.39 -6.66 -12.07
C ASN A 2 13.92 -7.01 -11.82
N THR A 3 13.06 -6.83 -12.84
CA THR A 3 11.63 -7.13 -12.74
C THR A 3 11.33 -8.63 -12.65
N ASP A 4 12.29 -9.47 -13.01
CA ASP A 4 12.17 -10.91 -12.96
C ASP A 4 12.57 -11.51 -11.61
N ALA A 5 13.01 -10.67 -10.66
CA ALA A 5 13.35 -11.14 -9.34
C ALA A 5 12.09 -11.66 -8.62
N PRO A 6 12.16 -12.84 -7.96
CA PRO A 6 11.01 -13.34 -7.22
C PRO A 6 10.63 -12.39 -6.08
N TRP A 7 9.33 -12.33 -5.81
CA TRP A 7 8.83 -11.53 -4.71
C TRP A 7 9.34 -12.09 -3.38
N PRO A 8 9.74 -11.22 -2.42
CA PRO A 8 10.21 -11.71 -1.12
C PRO A 8 9.08 -12.35 -0.32
N SER A 9 9.43 -13.26 0.57
CA SER A 9 8.49 -13.76 1.57
C SER A 9 8.11 -12.65 2.55
N LEU A 10 7.05 -12.85 3.33
CA LEU A 10 6.63 -11.87 4.33
C LEU A 10 7.74 -11.59 5.34
N SER A 11 8.44 -12.62 5.82
CA SER A 11 9.52 -12.43 6.78
C SER A 11 10.71 -11.68 6.18
N GLN A 12 11.07 -11.97 4.94
CA GLN A 12 12.12 -11.25 4.23
C GLN A 12 11.74 -9.79 4.01
N ALA A 13 10.50 -9.54 3.58
CA ALA A 13 10.00 -8.19 3.36
C ALA A 13 10.01 -7.39 4.66
N ARG A 14 9.54 -7.98 5.76
CA ARG A 14 9.52 -7.32 7.06
C ARG A 14 10.93 -6.93 7.52
N ALA A 15 11.89 -7.85 7.41
CA ALA A 15 13.26 -7.58 7.81
C ALA A 15 13.87 -6.42 7.00
N ARG A 16 13.64 -6.40 5.69
CA ARG A 16 14.13 -5.34 4.82
C ARG A 16 13.50 -3.99 5.14
N VAL A 17 12.17 -3.95 5.30
CA VAL A 17 11.45 -2.71 5.59
C VAL A 17 11.89 -2.14 6.94
N LEU A 18 11.95 -2.98 7.98
CA LEU A 18 12.39 -2.52 9.31
C LEU A 18 13.82 -2.01 9.29
N GLY A 19 14.71 -2.67 8.54
CA GLY A 19 16.10 -2.23 8.39
C GLY A 19 16.20 -0.86 7.72
N ILE A 20 15.45 -0.62 6.65
CA ILE A 20 15.44 0.66 5.93
C ILE A 20 14.81 1.75 6.80
N GLN A 21 13.69 1.46 7.48
CA GLN A 21 13.06 2.42 8.38
C GLN A 21 13.99 2.84 9.51
N ALA A 22 14.73 1.90 10.07
CA ALA A 22 15.71 2.20 11.12
C ALA A 22 16.82 3.11 10.60
N LYS A 23 17.32 2.87 9.38
CA LYS A 23 18.33 3.72 8.74
C LYS A 23 17.80 5.14 8.51
N LEU A 24 16.60 5.26 7.94
CA LEU A 24 16.00 6.57 7.69
C LEU A 24 15.79 7.34 8.98
N HIS A 25 15.31 6.68 10.02
CA HIS A 25 15.14 7.30 11.33
C HIS A 25 16.47 7.79 11.90
N ARG A 26 17.49 6.94 11.87
CA ARG A 26 18.82 7.28 12.36
C ARG A 26 19.43 8.47 11.61
N TRP A 27 19.29 8.49 10.27
CA TRP A 27 19.81 9.59 9.46
C TRP A 27 19.05 10.89 9.73
N SER A 28 17.72 10.83 9.87
CA SER A 28 16.91 12.02 10.12
C SER A 28 17.12 12.60 11.52
N THR A 29 17.37 11.75 12.52
CA THR A 29 17.65 12.21 13.89
C THR A 29 19.08 12.73 14.03
N GLY A 30 20.03 12.17 13.26
CA GLY A 30 21.42 12.64 13.26
C GLY A 30 21.62 13.96 12.52
N ASP A 31 20.76 14.26 11.54
CA ASP A 31 20.79 15.49 10.76
C ASP A 31 19.37 15.92 10.46
N THR A 32 18.86 16.89 11.22
CA THR A 32 17.48 17.39 11.08
C THR A 32 17.25 18.18 9.79
N THR A 33 18.33 18.51 9.06
CA THR A 33 18.22 19.19 7.76
C THR A 33 18.30 18.21 6.59
N ALA A 34 18.50 16.92 6.86
CA ALA A 34 18.62 15.91 5.82
C ALA A 34 17.32 15.80 5.00
N ARG A 35 17.49 15.67 3.69
CA ARG A 35 16.40 15.43 2.74
C ARG A 35 16.64 14.10 2.06
N PHE A 36 15.54 13.39 1.81
CA PHE A 36 15.60 12.08 1.16
C PHE A 36 14.96 12.20 -0.22
N ASP A 37 15.78 12.25 -1.26
CA ASP A 37 15.33 12.44 -2.65
C ASP A 37 15.05 11.11 -3.36
N ASP A 38 15.33 9.98 -2.71
CA ASP A 38 15.27 8.66 -3.33
C ASP A 38 14.15 7.78 -2.73
N LEU A 39 13.16 8.41 -2.10
CA LEU A 39 12.06 7.67 -1.48
C LEU A 39 11.15 6.98 -2.51
N PHE A 40 11.11 7.47 -3.75
CA PHE A 40 10.31 6.85 -4.81
C PHE A 40 10.72 5.40 -5.04
N ASN A 41 12.00 5.08 -4.97
CA ASN A 41 12.48 3.71 -5.12
C ASN A 41 11.93 2.78 -4.05
N LEU A 42 11.64 3.32 -2.85
CA LEU A 42 11.03 2.54 -1.78
C LEU A 42 9.56 2.24 -2.06
N VAL A 43 8.84 3.16 -2.69
CA VAL A 43 7.43 2.94 -3.05
C VAL A 43 7.29 1.75 -3.98
N VAL A 44 8.20 1.58 -4.92
CA VAL A 44 8.18 0.47 -5.89
C VAL A 44 9.00 -0.74 -5.46
N ASP A 45 9.64 -0.70 -4.30
CA ASP A 45 10.42 -1.83 -3.78
C ASP A 45 9.46 -2.98 -3.45
N PRO A 46 9.71 -4.20 -3.96
CA PRO A 46 8.82 -5.33 -3.69
C PRO A 46 8.58 -5.62 -2.22
N ALA A 47 9.58 -5.43 -1.35
CA ALA A 47 9.42 -5.66 0.09
C ALA A 47 8.42 -4.67 0.70
N PHE A 48 8.47 -3.40 0.30
CA PHE A 48 7.52 -2.39 0.77
C PHE A 48 6.12 -2.68 0.27
N LEU A 49 5.97 -3.15 -0.98
CA LEU A 49 4.67 -3.52 -1.54
C LEU A 49 4.07 -4.72 -0.81
N VAL A 50 4.88 -5.74 -0.50
CA VAL A 50 4.42 -6.91 0.25
C VAL A 50 3.94 -6.49 1.65
N MET A 51 4.70 -5.64 2.34
CA MET A 51 4.31 -5.17 3.68
C MET A 51 3.07 -4.30 3.64
N ALA A 52 2.96 -3.43 2.63
CA ALA A 52 1.76 -2.60 2.45
C ALA A 52 0.53 -3.47 2.18
N TRP A 53 0.67 -4.49 1.33
CA TRP A 53 -0.42 -5.43 1.07
C TRP A 53 -0.84 -6.18 2.33
N GLU A 54 0.12 -6.67 3.11
CA GLU A 54 -0.18 -7.39 4.35
C GLU A 54 -0.98 -6.54 5.31
N ARG A 55 -0.63 -5.26 5.43
CA ARG A 55 -1.35 -4.32 6.27
C ARG A 55 -2.77 -4.09 5.77
N VAL A 56 -2.94 -3.84 4.46
CA VAL A 56 -4.25 -3.59 3.87
C VAL A 56 -5.15 -4.84 3.97
N ALA A 57 -4.59 -6.02 3.67
CA ALA A 57 -5.34 -7.27 3.71
C ALA A 57 -5.68 -7.72 5.12
N GLY A 58 -4.87 -7.34 6.11
CA GLY A 58 -5.08 -7.70 7.52
C GLY A 58 -5.95 -6.73 8.30
N ASN A 59 -6.31 -5.59 7.74
CA ASN A 59 -7.12 -4.59 8.40
C ASN A 59 -8.63 -4.92 8.30
N ARG A 60 -9.42 -4.28 9.16
CA ARG A 60 -10.88 -4.38 9.11
C ARG A 60 -11.44 -3.95 7.75
N GLY A 61 -10.78 -2.99 7.10
CA GLY A 61 -11.16 -2.49 5.79
C GLY A 61 -10.94 -3.48 4.64
N ALA A 62 -10.39 -4.67 4.89
CA ALA A 62 -10.16 -5.67 3.85
C ALA A 62 -11.44 -6.12 3.15
N ARG A 63 -12.58 -5.97 3.80
CA ARG A 63 -13.92 -6.31 3.25
C ARG A 63 -14.63 -5.11 2.65
N THR A 64 -14.02 -3.93 2.69
CA THR A 64 -14.64 -2.69 2.23
C THR A 64 -14.04 -2.27 0.91
N ALA A 65 -14.90 -2.11 -0.11
CA ALA A 65 -14.46 -1.71 -1.45
C ALA A 65 -14.49 -0.20 -1.62
N GLY A 66 -13.63 0.33 -2.49
CA GLY A 66 -13.75 1.68 -3.02
C GLY A 66 -14.74 1.74 -4.18
N VAL A 67 -14.60 2.75 -5.06
CA VAL A 67 -15.51 2.96 -6.19
C VAL A 67 -15.48 1.83 -7.22
N ASP A 68 -14.37 1.08 -7.27
CA ASP A 68 -14.19 -0.04 -8.20
C ASP A 68 -14.83 -1.35 -7.72
N ARG A 69 -15.41 -1.36 -6.52
CA ARG A 69 -16.06 -2.52 -5.90
C ARG A 69 -15.10 -3.70 -5.62
N VAL A 70 -13.80 -3.46 -5.66
CA VAL A 70 -12.79 -4.49 -5.36
C VAL A 70 -12.44 -4.45 -3.89
N THR A 71 -12.38 -5.63 -3.25
CA THR A 71 -11.96 -5.77 -1.86
C THR A 71 -10.65 -6.53 -1.76
N ALA A 72 -9.84 -6.22 -0.75
CA ALA A 72 -8.61 -6.96 -0.49
C ALA A 72 -8.91 -8.43 -0.18
N ARG A 73 -10.01 -8.70 0.52
CA ARG A 73 -10.43 -10.06 0.83
C ARG A 73 -10.70 -10.89 -0.43
N ALA A 74 -11.36 -10.29 -1.45
CA ALA A 74 -11.63 -10.98 -2.70
C ALA A 74 -10.34 -11.37 -3.42
N ILE A 75 -9.36 -10.48 -3.45
CA ILE A 75 -8.05 -10.76 -4.07
C ILE A 75 -7.34 -11.88 -3.29
N THR A 76 -7.34 -11.82 -1.97
CA THR A 76 -6.73 -12.85 -1.13
C THR A 76 -7.39 -14.21 -1.36
N ALA A 77 -8.71 -14.24 -1.53
CA ALA A 77 -9.45 -15.48 -1.74
C ALA A 77 -9.10 -16.18 -3.07
N GLU A 78 -8.62 -15.43 -4.06
CA GLU A 78 -8.16 -16.00 -5.33
C GLU A 78 -6.80 -16.67 -5.23
N GLY A 79 -6.08 -16.49 -4.14
CA GLY A 79 -4.82 -17.17 -3.85
C GLY A 79 -3.58 -16.29 -4.00
N PRO A 80 -2.40 -16.84 -3.62
CA PRO A 80 -1.15 -16.05 -3.63
C PRO A 80 -0.74 -15.56 -5.03
N ALA A 81 -1.04 -16.31 -6.08
CA ALA A 81 -0.73 -15.87 -7.44
C ALA A 81 -1.51 -14.63 -7.84
N ALA A 82 -2.77 -14.51 -7.39
CA ALA A 82 -3.58 -13.32 -7.64
C ALA A 82 -3.03 -12.10 -6.91
N VAL A 83 -2.55 -12.26 -5.68
CA VAL A 83 -1.91 -11.18 -4.92
C VAL A 83 -0.64 -10.72 -5.63
N THR A 84 0.21 -11.66 -6.07
CA THR A 84 1.42 -11.34 -6.81
C THR A 84 1.12 -10.60 -8.11
N ALA A 85 0.11 -11.05 -8.86
CA ALA A 85 -0.31 -10.39 -10.09
C ALA A 85 -0.81 -8.97 -9.82
N PHE A 86 -1.59 -8.77 -8.78
CA PHE A 86 -2.08 -7.46 -8.37
C PHE A 86 -0.91 -6.51 -8.05
N LEU A 87 0.04 -6.96 -7.24
CA LEU A 87 1.19 -6.14 -6.84
C LEU A 87 2.14 -5.88 -8.02
N THR A 88 2.32 -6.85 -8.91
CA THR A 88 3.14 -6.68 -10.11
C THR A 88 2.56 -5.61 -11.02
N ASP A 89 1.26 -5.65 -11.27
CA ASP A 89 0.57 -4.66 -12.09
C ASP A 89 0.66 -3.26 -11.46
N LEU A 90 0.43 -3.16 -10.16
CA LEU A 90 0.53 -1.90 -9.44
C LEU A 90 1.95 -1.32 -9.52
N ARG A 91 2.95 -2.16 -9.32
CA ARG A 91 4.35 -1.75 -9.41
C ARG A 91 4.69 -1.20 -10.78
N GLU A 92 4.22 -1.87 -11.84
CA GLU A 92 4.43 -1.42 -13.21
C GLU A 92 3.78 -0.06 -13.47
N GLN A 93 2.55 0.15 -12.99
CA GLN A 93 1.86 1.43 -13.14
C GLN A 93 2.61 2.57 -12.45
N VAL A 94 3.10 2.35 -11.23
CA VAL A 94 3.83 3.37 -10.49
C VAL A 94 5.17 3.67 -11.15
N LYS A 95 5.91 2.64 -11.57
CA LYS A 95 7.21 2.80 -12.22
C LYS A 95 7.12 3.53 -13.56
N SER A 96 6.10 3.22 -14.35
CA SER A 96 5.91 3.83 -15.68
C SER A 96 5.29 5.23 -15.61
N GLY A 97 4.84 5.66 -14.43
CA GLY A 97 4.17 6.95 -14.28
C GLY A 97 2.73 6.96 -14.75
N THR A 98 2.14 5.80 -15.02
CA THR A 98 0.75 5.69 -15.47
C THR A 98 -0.24 5.51 -14.33
N PHE A 99 0.26 5.34 -13.10
CA PHE A 99 -0.61 5.24 -11.93
C PHE A 99 -1.36 6.54 -11.70
N ALA A 100 -2.68 6.44 -11.56
CA ALA A 100 -3.54 7.58 -11.22
C ALA A 100 -4.47 7.17 -10.08
N PRO A 101 -4.51 7.94 -8.98
CA PRO A 101 -5.44 7.66 -7.89
C PRO A 101 -6.89 7.73 -8.37
N ALA A 102 -7.71 6.81 -7.91
CA ALA A 102 -9.13 6.82 -8.19
C ALA A 102 -9.88 7.70 -7.17
N PRO A 103 -11.10 8.18 -7.51
CA PRO A 103 -11.93 8.88 -6.53
C PRO A 103 -12.22 7.99 -5.33
N VAL A 104 -12.42 8.61 -4.16
CA VAL A 104 -12.85 7.88 -2.97
C VAL A 104 -14.36 7.62 -3.05
N ARG A 105 -14.80 6.50 -2.48
CA ARG A 105 -16.23 6.21 -2.31
C ARG A 105 -16.70 6.88 -1.03
N GLN A 106 -17.70 7.74 -1.14
CA GLN A 106 -18.22 8.45 0.01
C GLN A 106 -19.20 7.57 0.80
N ARG A 107 -19.07 7.58 2.12
CA ARG A 107 -20.01 6.96 3.04
C ARG A 107 -20.28 7.91 4.20
N LEU A 108 -21.56 8.00 4.60
CA LEU A 108 -21.95 8.79 5.77
C LEU A 108 -21.89 7.90 7.01
N ILE A 109 -21.23 8.40 8.05
CA ILE A 109 -21.11 7.70 9.33
C ILE A 109 -21.79 8.53 10.41
N PRO A 110 -22.68 7.93 11.24
CA PRO A 110 -23.29 8.65 12.36
C PRO A 110 -22.22 9.18 13.32
N LYS A 111 -22.30 10.45 13.64
CA LYS A 111 -21.39 11.12 14.56
C LYS A 111 -22.04 11.36 15.92
N SER A 112 -23.30 11.79 15.90
CA SER A 112 -24.16 12.02 17.05
C SER A 112 -25.61 11.98 16.56
N PRO A 113 -26.61 11.93 17.45
CA PRO A 113 -28.01 11.88 16.99
C PRO A 113 -28.31 13.01 16.00
N GLY A 114 -28.75 12.64 14.79
CA GLY A 114 -29.09 13.57 13.72
C GLY A 114 -27.91 14.19 12.99
N LYS A 115 -26.66 13.82 13.32
CA LYS A 115 -25.46 14.35 12.67
C LYS A 115 -24.66 13.23 12.04
N TYR A 116 -24.07 13.52 10.86
CA TYR A 116 -23.25 12.57 10.09
C TYR A 116 -21.94 13.22 9.68
N ARG A 117 -20.92 12.40 9.54
CA ARG A 117 -19.66 12.83 8.89
C ARG A 117 -19.46 12.04 7.61
N ARG A 118 -18.76 12.66 6.68
CA ARG A 118 -18.42 12.02 5.40
C ARG A 118 -17.10 11.25 5.56
N LEU A 119 -17.12 9.99 5.15
CA LEU A 119 -15.93 9.16 5.08
C LEU A 119 -15.60 8.88 3.63
N GLY A 120 -14.35 9.14 3.23
CA GLY A 120 -13.85 8.77 1.91
C GLY A 120 -13.16 7.42 1.97
N ILE A 121 -13.61 6.45 1.17
CA ILE A 121 -13.04 5.11 1.11
C ILE A 121 -12.25 4.99 -0.19
N PRO A 122 -10.90 4.95 -0.14
CA PRO A 122 -10.10 4.76 -1.34
C PRO A 122 -10.16 3.31 -1.83
N THR A 123 -9.79 3.08 -3.10
CA THR A 123 -9.65 1.73 -3.64
C THR A 123 -8.54 0.97 -2.91
N VAL A 124 -8.56 -0.35 -3.04
CA VAL A 124 -7.49 -1.21 -2.48
C VAL A 124 -6.13 -0.81 -3.07
N THR A 125 -6.08 -0.53 -4.36
CA THR A 125 -4.86 -0.07 -5.05
C THR A 125 -4.31 1.19 -4.40
N ASP A 126 -5.16 2.20 -4.17
CA ASP A 126 -4.73 3.45 -3.55
C ASP A 126 -4.27 3.27 -2.11
N ARG A 127 -4.92 2.37 -1.36
CA ARG A 127 -4.51 2.06 0.01
C ARG A 127 -3.13 1.43 0.08
N VAL A 128 -2.79 0.58 -0.89
CA VAL A 128 -1.45 -0.05 -0.94
C VAL A 128 -0.38 1.00 -1.25
N VAL A 129 -0.66 1.93 -2.16
CA VAL A 129 0.29 2.99 -2.52
C VAL A 129 0.48 4.00 -1.40
N GLN A 130 -0.55 4.25 -0.59
CA GLN A 130 -0.43 5.12 0.58
C GLN A 130 0.61 4.59 1.57
#